data_8f1a4e94dc13dbbf8fe3320492356fb4
#
_entry.id   8f1a4e94dc13dbbf8fe3320492356fb4
#
_cell.length_a   1.000
_cell.length_b   1.000
_cell.length_c   1.000
_cell.angle_alpha   90.00
_cell.angle_beta   90.00
_cell.angle_gamma   90.00
#
_symmetry.space_group_name_H-M   'P 1'
#
loop_
_entity.id
_entity.type
_entity.pdbx_description
1 polymer ?
#
loop_
_entity_poly.entity_id
_entity_poly.type
_entity_poly.pdbx_seq_one_letter_code
_entity_poly.pdbx_strand_id
1 'polypeptide(L)'
;MHSIRVSRSVCIHDAMRLSRYQRAPELGPRMLFFSGGTALNAVSRVLKNFTHNSTHMVTPFDSGGSSAKLREAFAMPSIGDLRSRLIALADETVTGHPEIYNLFTYRFPKRARKGDLLNQLESMIRGSHPLLDPVSNPMRRIIRNQLGYFYDAMPAKFDLRGANIGNLILTGGYLNNHQHLDPIIFLFEKLVGVQGTVRAVTNDNLHLAAELEDGSHIIGQHLLTGKEVAPLTSPIKRLSLSKQLGKFTPAKSQLRKKNQKLIQEAELICYPPGSFYSSLLANLLPQGVGSAIAANEGPKVFIPNLGHDPEQIGMSLNHSLQRLMEYLRADVADNCPDEKLLNFVLLDSKNGSYSSPLSNNLVRELNIQVIDTPLISERSALYYDSEKLVSALLSLT
;
A
#
# COMPACT_ATOMS: atom_id res chain seq x y z
N MET A 1 26.60 19.06 5.16
CA MET A 1 25.58 19.67 6.05
C MET A 1 25.94 19.28 7.47
N HIS A 2 25.95 20.24 8.40
CA HIS A 2 26.10 19.92 9.83
C HIS A 2 24.72 19.53 10.37
N SER A 3 24.59 18.35 10.97
CA SER A 3 23.37 17.91 11.65
C SER A 3 23.58 17.93 13.15
N ILE A 4 22.55 18.36 13.88
CA ILE A 4 22.48 18.28 15.35
C ILE A 4 21.26 17.47 15.75
N ARG A 5 21.34 16.78 16.87
CA ARG A 5 20.19 16.06 17.45
C ARG A 5 19.48 16.96 18.45
N VAL A 6 18.17 17.13 18.31
CA VAL A 6 17.32 17.89 19.22
C VAL A 6 16.25 16.97 19.81
N SER A 7 16.13 16.92 21.13
CA SER A 7 15.04 16.22 21.82
C SER A 7 14.00 17.23 22.27
N ARG A 8 12.72 16.93 22.05
CA ARG A 8 11.60 17.78 22.48
C ARG A 8 10.44 16.92 22.99
N SER A 9 9.67 17.46 23.92
CA SER A 9 8.38 16.88 24.29
C SER A 9 7.36 17.16 23.19
N VAL A 10 6.52 16.18 22.89
CA VAL A 10 5.48 16.25 21.86
C VAL A 10 4.12 16.00 22.52
N CYS A 11 3.17 16.88 22.26
CA CYS A 11 1.78 16.66 22.63
C CYS A 11 1.08 15.84 21.53
N ILE A 12 0.53 14.68 21.88
CA ILE A 12 -0.25 13.89 20.92
C ILE A 12 -1.61 14.54 20.68
N HIS A 13 -2.06 14.56 19.45
CA HIS A 13 -3.18 15.36 18.94
C HIS A 13 -2.91 16.88 19.01
N ASP A 14 -1.71 17.30 18.58
CA ASP A 14 -1.29 18.70 18.53
C ASP A 14 -2.14 19.52 17.55
N ALA A 15 -3.18 20.17 18.08
CA ALA A 15 -4.13 20.96 17.29
C ALA A 15 -3.48 22.13 16.53
N MET A 16 -2.43 22.76 17.10
CA MET A 16 -1.74 23.85 16.44
C MET A 16 -0.95 23.37 15.24
N ARG A 17 -0.26 22.26 15.36
CA ARG A 17 0.48 21.63 14.27
C ARG A 17 -0.45 21.17 13.15
N LEU A 18 -1.56 20.49 13.49
CA LEU A 18 -2.58 20.10 12.54
C LEU A 18 -3.13 21.31 11.78
N SER A 19 -3.47 22.39 12.46
CA SER A 19 -3.95 23.62 11.82
C SER A 19 -2.95 24.22 10.82
N ARG A 20 -1.64 24.16 11.14
CA ARG A 20 -0.58 24.62 10.21
C ARG A 20 -0.53 23.76 8.95
N TYR A 21 -0.51 22.44 9.10
CA TYR A 21 -0.46 21.53 7.98
C TYR A 21 -1.71 21.62 7.10
N GLN A 22 -2.88 21.75 7.72
CA GLN A 22 -4.14 21.91 6.98
C GLN A 22 -4.18 23.18 6.12
N ARG A 23 -3.52 24.27 6.55
CA ARG A 23 -3.45 25.52 5.79
C ARG A 23 -2.51 25.47 4.58
N ALA A 24 -1.49 24.64 4.64
CA ALA A 24 -0.48 24.50 3.58
C ALA A 24 -0.03 23.04 3.47
N PRO A 25 -0.89 22.13 2.96
CA PRO A 25 -0.58 20.69 2.88
C PRO A 25 0.64 20.38 2.00
N GLU A 26 0.95 21.22 1.03
CA GLU A 26 2.14 21.13 0.18
C GLU A 26 3.45 21.29 0.97
N LEU A 27 3.40 21.94 2.13
CA LEU A 27 4.51 22.10 3.08
C LEU A 27 4.43 21.09 4.25
N GLY A 28 3.46 20.19 4.21
CA GLY A 28 3.29 19.15 5.22
C GLY A 28 4.45 18.15 5.26
N PRO A 29 4.55 17.34 6.33
CA PRO A 29 5.70 16.45 6.56
C PRO A 29 5.77 15.31 5.55
N ARG A 30 7.00 14.82 5.31
CA ARG A 30 7.26 13.62 4.49
C ARG A 30 7.03 12.36 5.32
N MET A 31 5.86 11.77 5.17
CA MET A 31 5.47 10.56 5.89
C MET A 31 5.51 9.36 4.96
N LEU A 32 6.09 8.24 5.38
CA LEU A 32 6.16 7.02 4.58
C LEU A 32 5.35 5.90 5.21
N PHE A 33 4.56 5.21 4.38
CA PHE A 33 3.70 4.09 4.78
C PHE A 33 4.04 2.85 3.97
N PHE A 34 4.25 1.72 4.65
CA PHE A 34 4.32 0.40 4.02
C PHE A 34 2.94 -0.23 4.04
N SER A 35 2.27 -0.34 2.89
CA SER A 35 0.88 -0.77 2.82
C SER A 35 0.61 -1.69 1.64
N GLY A 36 -0.54 -2.32 1.65
CA GLY A 36 -1.12 -3.04 0.52
C GLY A 36 -2.40 -2.36 0.06
N GLY A 37 -3.46 -3.16 -0.11
CA GLY A 37 -4.74 -2.79 -0.66
C GLY A 37 -5.52 -1.69 0.04
N THR A 38 -6.76 -2.02 0.45
CA THR A 38 -7.77 -1.01 0.80
C THR A 38 -7.74 -0.52 2.25
N ALA A 39 -7.10 -1.25 3.18
CA ALA A 39 -7.16 -0.96 4.61
C ALA A 39 -6.75 0.47 4.98
N LEU A 40 -5.72 1.01 4.32
CA LEU A 40 -5.22 2.37 4.58
C LEU A 40 -5.92 3.47 3.74
N ASN A 41 -6.92 3.16 2.93
CA ASN A 41 -7.53 4.16 2.04
C ASN A 41 -8.25 5.28 2.79
N ALA A 42 -8.98 4.97 3.86
CA ALA A 42 -9.65 5.98 4.68
C ALA A 42 -8.63 6.94 5.33
N VAL A 43 -7.58 6.41 5.90
CA VAL A 43 -6.47 7.19 6.48
C VAL A 43 -5.80 8.07 5.42
N SER A 44 -5.56 7.53 4.21
CA SER A 44 -4.95 8.28 3.09
C SER A 44 -5.81 9.45 2.63
N ARG A 45 -7.15 9.27 2.58
CA ARG A 45 -8.08 10.36 2.22
C ARG A 45 -8.07 11.50 3.25
N VAL A 46 -7.93 11.19 4.53
CA VAL A 46 -7.81 12.22 5.58
C VAL A 46 -6.42 12.86 5.52
N LEU A 47 -5.36 12.05 5.41
CA LEU A 47 -3.98 12.51 5.45
C LEU A 47 -3.64 13.53 4.36
N LYS A 48 -4.17 13.36 3.13
CA LYS A 48 -3.92 14.30 2.02
C LYS A 48 -4.36 15.74 2.31
N ASN A 49 -5.29 15.95 3.26
CA ASN A 49 -5.72 17.28 3.68
C ASN A 49 -4.67 17.99 4.56
N PHE A 50 -3.63 17.29 5.00
CA PHE A 50 -2.59 17.81 5.90
C PHE A 50 -1.19 17.72 5.30
N THR A 51 -0.96 16.80 4.38
CA THR A 51 0.32 16.69 3.67
C THR A 51 0.17 16.09 2.28
N HIS A 52 0.74 16.77 1.28
CA HIS A 52 0.93 16.25 -0.08
C HIS A 52 2.28 15.53 -0.24
N ASN A 53 3.09 15.44 0.82
CA ASN A 53 4.40 14.82 0.83
C ASN A 53 4.40 13.39 1.40
N SER A 54 3.21 12.78 1.54
CA SER A 54 3.12 11.38 1.94
C SER A 54 3.61 10.44 0.84
N THR A 55 4.36 9.40 1.22
CA THR A 55 4.83 8.33 0.33
C THR A 55 4.20 7.01 0.76
N HIS A 56 3.58 6.31 -0.18
CA HIS A 56 2.95 5.02 0.05
C HIS A 56 3.69 3.95 -0.75
N MET A 57 4.49 3.12 -0.05
CA MET A 57 5.09 1.91 -0.62
C MET A 57 4.05 0.80 -0.63
N VAL A 58 3.77 0.28 -1.82
CA VAL A 58 2.69 -0.68 -2.04
C VAL A 58 3.25 -1.98 -2.60
N THR A 59 2.75 -3.12 -2.09
CA THR A 59 3.13 -4.43 -2.59
C THR A 59 2.57 -4.69 -3.99
N PRO A 60 3.38 -5.17 -4.95
CA PRO A 60 2.90 -5.55 -6.28
C PRO A 60 2.58 -7.05 -6.39
N PHE A 61 2.27 -7.72 -5.27
CA PHE A 61 2.16 -9.18 -5.20
C PHE A 61 0.71 -9.70 -5.18
N ASP A 62 -0.30 -8.82 -5.21
CA ASP A 62 -1.69 -9.23 -5.27
C ASP A 62 -1.92 -10.18 -6.45
N SER A 63 -2.54 -11.32 -6.17
CA SER A 63 -2.80 -12.40 -7.13
C SER A 63 -4.27 -12.80 -7.14
N GLY A 64 -5.17 -11.96 -6.63
CA GLY A 64 -6.61 -12.17 -6.60
C GLY A 64 -7.37 -11.37 -7.67
N GLY A 65 -8.62 -11.71 -7.86
CA GLY A 65 -9.60 -10.96 -8.65
C GLY A 65 -9.15 -10.49 -10.03
N SER A 66 -9.27 -9.19 -10.30
CA SER A 66 -8.87 -8.60 -11.59
C SER A 66 -7.35 -8.51 -11.78
N SER A 67 -6.58 -8.48 -10.69
CA SER A 67 -5.12 -8.47 -10.76
C SER A 67 -4.60 -9.81 -11.29
N ALA A 68 -5.18 -10.93 -10.87
CA ALA A 68 -4.81 -12.26 -11.35
C ALA A 68 -4.89 -12.37 -12.88
N LYS A 69 -6.02 -11.92 -13.47
CA LYS A 69 -6.25 -11.97 -14.93
C LYS A 69 -5.19 -11.17 -15.71
N LEU A 70 -4.82 -9.97 -15.20
CA LEU A 70 -3.81 -9.12 -15.85
C LEU A 70 -2.41 -9.71 -15.71
N ARG A 71 -2.07 -10.22 -14.51
CA ARG A 71 -0.79 -10.87 -14.27
C ARG A 71 -0.58 -12.12 -15.13
N GLU A 72 -1.62 -12.93 -15.27
CA GLU A 72 -1.60 -14.12 -16.15
C GLU A 72 -1.45 -13.73 -17.62
N ALA A 73 -2.23 -12.74 -18.08
CA ALA A 73 -2.26 -12.33 -19.48
C ALA A 73 -0.96 -11.64 -19.96
N PHE A 74 -0.29 -10.87 -19.09
CA PHE A 74 0.81 -9.99 -19.47
C PHE A 74 2.12 -10.24 -18.71
N ALA A 75 2.19 -11.28 -17.86
CA ALA A 75 3.36 -11.59 -17.02
C ALA A 75 3.88 -10.36 -16.26
N MET A 76 3.01 -9.60 -15.62
CA MET A 76 3.29 -8.29 -15.01
C MET A 76 3.11 -8.29 -13.49
N PRO A 77 3.72 -7.32 -12.77
CA PRO A 77 3.40 -7.08 -11.36
C PRO A 77 1.93 -6.69 -11.17
N SER A 78 1.38 -6.90 -9.98
CA SER A 78 0.03 -6.42 -9.67
C SER A 78 -0.03 -4.90 -9.60
N ILE A 79 -1.11 -4.33 -10.16
CA ILE A 79 -1.38 -2.90 -10.16
C ILE A 79 -2.66 -2.53 -9.41
N GLY A 80 -3.41 -3.51 -8.91
CA GLY A 80 -4.70 -3.29 -8.26
C GLY A 80 -4.59 -2.41 -7.02
N ASP A 81 -3.65 -2.74 -6.14
CA ASP A 81 -3.39 -1.99 -4.90
C ASP A 81 -2.78 -0.61 -5.19
N LEU A 82 -1.86 -0.52 -6.16
CA LEU A 82 -1.31 0.75 -6.64
C LEU A 82 -2.42 1.69 -7.11
N ARG A 83 -3.31 1.22 -8.00
CA ARG A 83 -4.47 2.01 -8.45
C ARG A 83 -5.37 2.42 -7.29
N SER A 84 -5.66 1.51 -6.37
CA SER A 84 -6.51 1.79 -5.21
C SER A 84 -5.92 2.91 -4.35
N ARG A 85 -4.61 2.93 -4.16
CA ARG A 85 -3.90 3.97 -3.40
C ARG A 85 -3.87 5.30 -4.16
N LEU A 86 -3.59 5.27 -5.46
CA LEU A 86 -3.62 6.47 -6.31
C LEU A 86 -4.98 7.17 -6.26
N ILE A 87 -6.07 6.40 -6.33
CA ILE A 87 -7.44 6.90 -6.22
C ILE A 87 -7.75 7.44 -4.82
N ALA A 88 -7.25 6.82 -3.75
CA ALA A 88 -7.45 7.31 -2.39
C ALA A 88 -6.77 8.65 -2.13
N LEU A 89 -5.69 8.95 -2.84
CA LEU A 89 -4.94 10.21 -2.77
C LEU A 89 -5.32 11.21 -3.87
N ALA A 90 -6.22 10.86 -4.80
CA ALA A 90 -6.66 11.76 -5.85
C ALA A 90 -7.31 13.02 -5.27
N ASP A 91 -7.15 14.15 -5.97
CA ASP A 91 -7.87 15.37 -5.64
C ASP A 91 -9.37 15.19 -5.96
N GLU A 92 -10.21 15.15 -4.93
CA GLU A 92 -11.66 15.02 -5.04
C GLU A 92 -12.37 16.37 -4.98
N THR A 93 -11.64 17.49 -4.95
CA THR A 93 -12.19 18.84 -4.96
C THR A 93 -12.61 19.28 -6.36
N VAL A 94 -13.26 20.45 -6.47
CA VAL A 94 -13.65 21.04 -7.77
C VAL A 94 -12.44 21.38 -8.66
N THR A 95 -11.25 21.51 -8.08
CA THR A 95 -10.00 21.74 -8.82
C THR A 95 -9.38 20.43 -9.33
N GLY A 96 -9.84 19.28 -8.85
CA GLY A 96 -9.48 17.96 -9.34
C GLY A 96 -10.17 17.62 -10.66
N HIS A 97 -10.08 16.37 -11.05
CA HIS A 97 -10.66 15.84 -12.29
C HIS A 97 -11.69 14.74 -11.99
N PRO A 98 -12.90 15.08 -11.50
CA PRO A 98 -13.90 14.10 -11.11
C PRO A 98 -14.34 13.19 -12.26
N GLU A 99 -14.32 13.69 -13.50
CA GLU A 99 -14.59 12.90 -14.71
C GLU A 99 -13.53 11.80 -14.93
N ILE A 100 -12.26 12.10 -14.66
CA ILE A 100 -11.18 11.12 -14.75
C ILE A 100 -11.27 10.13 -13.58
N TYR A 101 -11.56 10.62 -12.36
CA TYR A 101 -11.79 9.76 -11.21
C TYR A 101 -12.90 8.73 -11.48
N ASN A 102 -14.02 9.16 -12.03
CA ASN A 102 -15.14 8.29 -12.39
C ASN A 102 -14.73 7.23 -13.43
N LEU A 103 -13.99 7.62 -14.45
CA LEU A 103 -13.45 6.70 -15.45
C LEU A 103 -12.50 5.65 -14.85
N PHE A 104 -11.57 6.10 -14.01
CA PHE A 104 -10.57 5.20 -13.39
C PHE A 104 -11.15 4.26 -12.33
N THR A 105 -12.30 4.60 -11.75
CA THR A 105 -13.02 3.74 -10.82
C THR A 105 -14.05 2.84 -11.51
N TYR A 106 -14.42 3.15 -12.74
CA TYR A 106 -15.40 2.37 -13.50
C TYR A 106 -14.96 0.93 -13.69
N ARG A 107 -15.91 0.02 -13.51
CA ARG A 107 -15.70 -1.42 -13.65
C ARG A 107 -16.74 -2.01 -14.59
N PHE A 108 -16.29 -2.78 -15.55
CA PHE A 108 -17.17 -3.51 -16.45
C PHE A 108 -18.10 -4.47 -15.69
N PRO A 109 -19.37 -4.60 -16.09
CA PRO A 109 -20.32 -5.51 -15.47
C PRO A 109 -19.84 -6.97 -15.52
N LYS A 110 -20.02 -7.70 -14.41
CA LYS A 110 -19.60 -9.11 -14.31
C LYS A 110 -20.47 -10.06 -15.16
N ARG A 111 -21.72 -9.67 -15.49
CA ARG A 111 -22.71 -10.51 -16.20
C ARG A 111 -22.97 -10.04 -17.64
N ALA A 112 -22.18 -9.13 -18.18
CA ALA A 112 -22.32 -8.65 -19.54
C ALA A 112 -21.81 -9.68 -20.57
N ARG A 113 -22.33 -9.59 -21.81
CA ARG A 113 -21.82 -10.39 -22.93
C ARG A 113 -20.43 -9.91 -23.34
N LYS A 114 -19.58 -10.85 -23.74
CA LYS A 114 -18.18 -10.53 -24.12
C LYS A 114 -18.10 -9.49 -25.26
N GLY A 115 -18.97 -9.63 -26.28
CA GLY A 115 -19.02 -8.68 -27.40
C GLY A 115 -19.41 -7.27 -27.00
N ASP A 116 -20.38 -7.11 -26.07
CA ASP A 116 -20.80 -5.79 -25.59
C ASP A 116 -19.66 -5.08 -24.84
N LEU A 117 -18.88 -5.80 -24.03
CA LEU A 117 -17.72 -5.25 -23.32
C LEU A 117 -16.60 -4.86 -24.26
N LEU A 118 -16.37 -5.66 -25.32
CA LEU A 118 -15.40 -5.32 -26.35
C LEU A 118 -15.81 -4.04 -27.10
N ASN A 119 -17.08 -3.93 -27.51
CA ASN A 119 -17.61 -2.72 -28.13
C ASN A 119 -17.50 -1.48 -27.22
N GLN A 120 -17.74 -1.64 -25.90
CA GLN A 120 -17.53 -0.55 -24.95
C GLN A 120 -16.07 -0.12 -24.88
N LEU A 121 -15.12 -1.07 -24.78
CA LEU A 121 -13.69 -0.78 -24.77
C LEU A 121 -13.27 -0.08 -26.07
N GLU A 122 -13.71 -0.56 -27.23
CA GLU A 122 -13.44 0.09 -28.51
C GLU A 122 -14.04 1.49 -28.59
N SER A 123 -15.25 1.72 -28.06
CA SER A 123 -15.84 3.07 -28.01
C SER A 123 -15.05 4.02 -27.13
N MET A 124 -14.45 3.50 -26.03
CA MET A 124 -13.52 4.28 -25.20
C MET A 124 -12.24 4.65 -25.99
N ILE A 125 -11.66 3.69 -26.72
CA ILE A 125 -10.47 3.94 -27.56
C ILE A 125 -10.77 4.94 -28.67
N ARG A 126 -11.92 4.85 -29.34
CA ARG A 126 -12.38 5.83 -30.35
C ARG A 126 -12.71 7.21 -29.74
N GLY A 127 -12.99 7.28 -28.42
CA GLY A 127 -13.34 8.49 -27.70
C GLY A 127 -14.82 8.86 -27.79
N SER A 128 -15.69 7.93 -28.19
CA SER A 128 -17.14 8.10 -28.30
C SER A 128 -17.94 7.51 -27.10
N HIS A 129 -17.23 7.04 -26.07
CA HIS A 129 -17.89 6.52 -24.86
C HIS A 129 -18.28 7.66 -23.92
N PRO A 130 -19.50 7.67 -23.33
CA PRO A 130 -19.98 8.77 -22.48
C PRO A 130 -19.07 9.13 -21.29
N LEU A 131 -18.35 8.18 -20.73
CA LEU A 131 -17.40 8.45 -19.65
C LEU A 131 -16.17 9.29 -20.10
N LEU A 132 -15.92 9.38 -21.40
CA LEU A 132 -14.82 10.18 -21.94
C LEU A 132 -15.28 11.57 -22.44
N ASP A 133 -16.57 11.78 -22.63
CA ASP A 133 -17.11 13.06 -23.12
C ASP A 133 -16.69 14.25 -22.25
N PRO A 134 -16.78 14.16 -20.90
CA PRO A 134 -16.38 15.29 -20.04
C PRO A 134 -14.85 15.43 -19.90
N VAL A 135 -14.06 14.44 -20.30
CA VAL A 135 -12.59 14.50 -20.17
C VAL A 135 -12.00 15.40 -21.25
N SER A 136 -11.32 16.45 -20.87
CA SER A 136 -10.71 17.41 -21.78
C SER A 136 -9.42 16.86 -22.44
N ASN A 137 -9.02 17.44 -23.59
CA ASN A 137 -7.68 17.25 -24.14
C ASN A 137 -6.66 18.07 -23.34
N PRO A 138 -5.42 17.61 -23.16
CA PRO A 138 -4.81 16.40 -23.77
C PRO A 138 -5.10 15.08 -23.03
N MET A 139 -5.73 15.11 -21.84
CA MET A 139 -5.93 13.94 -20.98
C MET A 139 -6.72 12.84 -21.67
N ARG A 140 -7.80 13.20 -22.37
CA ARG A 140 -8.61 12.24 -23.16
C ARG A 140 -7.74 11.47 -24.15
N ARG A 141 -6.86 12.16 -24.88
CA ARG A 141 -5.97 11.52 -25.85
C ARG A 141 -4.98 10.56 -25.19
N ILE A 142 -4.41 10.94 -24.07
CA ILE A 142 -3.48 10.09 -23.30
C ILE A 142 -4.19 8.82 -22.84
N ILE A 143 -5.37 8.94 -22.24
CA ILE A 143 -6.15 7.79 -21.75
C ILE A 143 -6.50 6.84 -22.89
N ARG A 144 -6.99 7.37 -24.01
CA ARG A 144 -7.31 6.58 -25.20
C ARG A 144 -6.10 5.82 -25.74
N ASN A 145 -4.94 6.46 -25.79
CA ASN A 145 -3.71 5.80 -26.24
C ASN A 145 -3.34 4.61 -25.32
N GLN A 146 -3.41 4.79 -23.99
CA GLN A 146 -3.10 3.67 -23.07
C GLN A 146 -4.09 2.51 -23.21
N LEU A 147 -5.38 2.81 -23.38
CA LEU A 147 -6.40 1.78 -23.65
C LEU A 147 -6.15 1.08 -25.01
N GLY A 148 -5.67 1.81 -26.03
CA GLY A 148 -5.26 1.24 -27.31
C GLY A 148 -4.12 0.23 -27.14
N TYR A 149 -3.04 0.60 -26.46
CA TYR A 149 -1.92 -0.33 -26.17
C TYR A 149 -2.37 -1.58 -25.42
N PHE A 150 -3.29 -1.43 -24.45
CA PHE A 150 -3.87 -2.58 -23.77
C PHE A 150 -4.64 -3.47 -24.75
N TYR A 151 -5.49 -2.88 -25.59
CA TYR A 151 -6.34 -3.60 -26.56
C TYR A 151 -5.50 -4.37 -27.59
N ASP A 152 -4.49 -3.73 -28.14
CA ASP A 152 -3.62 -4.34 -29.16
C ASP A 152 -2.81 -5.51 -28.61
N ALA A 153 -2.42 -5.46 -27.32
CA ALA A 153 -1.68 -6.52 -26.65
C ALA A 153 -2.59 -7.58 -25.99
N MET A 154 -3.91 -7.32 -25.91
CA MET A 154 -4.84 -8.17 -25.18
C MET A 154 -4.99 -9.53 -25.84
N PRO A 155 -4.73 -10.66 -25.14
CA PRO A 155 -4.95 -11.99 -25.68
C PRO A 155 -6.43 -12.21 -26.08
N ALA A 156 -6.70 -12.92 -27.18
CA ALA A 156 -8.06 -13.18 -27.67
C ALA A 156 -8.98 -13.86 -26.63
N LYS A 157 -8.39 -14.60 -25.68
CA LYS A 157 -9.12 -15.29 -24.60
C LYS A 157 -9.34 -14.40 -23.37
N PHE A 158 -8.82 -13.16 -23.35
CA PHE A 158 -8.94 -12.29 -22.18
C PHE A 158 -10.42 -11.99 -21.85
N ASP A 159 -10.77 -12.10 -20.57
CA ASP A 159 -12.12 -11.86 -20.08
C ASP A 159 -12.24 -10.47 -19.45
N LEU A 160 -12.89 -9.55 -20.15
CA LEU A 160 -13.14 -8.17 -19.70
C LEU A 160 -14.20 -8.07 -18.59
N ARG A 161 -14.96 -9.13 -18.29
CA ARG A 161 -16.00 -9.09 -17.24
C ARG A 161 -15.40 -8.77 -15.87
N GLY A 162 -15.91 -7.72 -15.24
CA GLY A 162 -15.44 -7.22 -13.96
C GLY A 162 -14.08 -6.51 -14.02
N ALA A 163 -13.48 -6.31 -15.20
CA ALA A 163 -12.25 -5.54 -15.35
C ALA A 163 -12.48 -4.07 -14.96
N ASN A 164 -11.52 -3.47 -14.30
CA ASN A 164 -11.54 -2.06 -13.93
C ASN A 164 -10.78 -1.24 -14.98
N ILE A 165 -11.38 -0.15 -15.47
CA ILE A 165 -10.80 0.66 -16.55
C ILE A 165 -9.47 1.29 -16.15
N GLY A 166 -9.33 1.77 -14.93
CA GLY A 166 -8.04 2.28 -14.43
C GLY A 166 -6.94 1.22 -14.45
N ASN A 167 -7.27 -0.06 -14.16
CA ASN A 167 -6.30 -1.15 -14.29
C ASN A 167 -5.93 -1.38 -15.75
N LEU A 168 -6.88 -1.30 -16.70
CA LEU A 168 -6.58 -1.45 -18.14
C LEU A 168 -5.67 -0.33 -18.64
N ILE A 169 -5.92 0.91 -18.20
CA ILE A 169 -5.07 2.08 -18.52
C ILE A 169 -3.66 1.89 -17.97
N LEU A 170 -3.52 1.48 -16.70
CA LEU A 170 -2.22 1.20 -16.09
C LEU A 170 -1.48 0.07 -16.82
N THR A 171 -2.19 -0.99 -17.21
CA THR A 171 -1.62 -2.11 -17.98
C THR A 171 -1.14 -1.66 -19.35
N GLY A 172 -1.96 -0.92 -20.10
CA GLY A 172 -1.56 -0.38 -21.40
C GLY A 172 -0.34 0.52 -21.29
N GLY A 173 -0.30 1.37 -20.26
CA GLY A 173 0.86 2.21 -20.00
C GLY A 173 2.10 1.43 -19.59
N TYR A 174 1.98 0.37 -18.81
CA TYR A 174 3.08 -0.53 -18.49
C TYR A 174 3.67 -1.18 -19.76
N LEU A 175 2.82 -1.68 -20.64
CA LEU A 175 3.23 -2.28 -21.91
C LEU A 175 3.90 -1.26 -22.83
N ASN A 176 3.31 -0.06 -22.94
CA ASN A 176 3.85 1.04 -23.76
C ASN A 176 5.21 1.57 -23.25
N ASN A 177 5.49 1.45 -21.96
CA ASN A 177 6.74 1.91 -21.34
C ASN A 177 7.73 0.76 -21.08
N HIS A 178 7.84 -0.19 -22.00
CA HIS A 178 8.80 -1.31 -21.94
C HIS A 178 8.75 -2.07 -20.60
N GLN A 179 7.55 -2.32 -20.10
CA GLN A 179 7.30 -3.04 -18.85
C GLN A 179 7.86 -2.33 -17.58
N HIS A 180 7.87 -0.99 -17.60
CA HIS A 180 8.19 -0.17 -16.43
C HIS A 180 6.94 0.47 -15.83
N LEU A 181 6.74 0.32 -14.50
CA LEU A 181 5.60 0.90 -13.79
C LEU A 181 5.75 2.41 -13.53
N ASP A 182 6.94 2.90 -13.23
CA ASP A 182 7.13 4.29 -12.80
C ASP A 182 6.59 5.34 -13.78
N PRO A 183 6.81 5.25 -15.11
CA PRO A 183 6.30 6.25 -16.04
C PRO A 183 4.77 6.31 -16.05
N ILE A 184 4.11 5.15 -15.99
CA ILE A 184 2.64 5.13 -16.01
C ILE A 184 2.04 5.53 -14.65
N ILE A 185 2.69 5.20 -13.54
CA ILE A 185 2.28 5.68 -12.22
C ILE A 185 2.38 7.20 -12.18
N PHE A 186 3.50 7.78 -12.64
CA PHE A 186 3.67 9.24 -12.73
C PHE A 186 2.60 9.90 -13.60
N LEU A 187 2.31 9.32 -14.76
CA LEU A 187 1.27 9.82 -15.64
C LEU A 187 -0.11 9.80 -14.96
N PHE A 188 -0.41 8.69 -14.28
CA PHE A 188 -1.66 8.52 -13.55
C PHE A 188 -1.76 9.52 -12.38
N GLU A 189 -0.67 9.73 -11.63
CA GLU A 189 -0.60 10.74 -10.56
C GLU A 189 -0.98 12.13 -11.09
N LYS A 190 -0.52 12.49 -12.30
CA LYS A 190 -0.87 13.77 -12.93
C LYS A 190 -2.30 13.83 -13.45
N LEU A 191 -2.81 12.72 -14.01
CA LEU A 191 -4.16 12.65 -14.56
C LEU A 191 -5.26 12.81 -13.51
N VAL A 192 -5.07 12.27 -12.29
CA VAL A 192 -6.07 12.34 -11.22
C VAL A 192 -5.69 13.33 -10.11
N GLY A 193 -4.64 14.14 -10.30
CA GLY A 193 -4.22 15.12 -9.30
C GLY A 193 -3.87 14.48 -7.96
N VAL A 194 -3.01 13.45 -7.94
CA VAL A 194 -2.66 12.73 -6.71
C VAL A 194 -1.91 13.64 -5.74
N GLN A 195 -2.44 13.76 -4.52
CA GLN A 195 -1.87 14.55 -3.42
C GLN A 195 -1.01 13.65 -2.52
N GLY A 196 0.11 13.20 -3.06
CA GLY A 196 1.06 12.28 -2.43
C GLY A 196 1.90 11.54 -3.47
N THR A 197 2.64 10.54 -3.03
CA THR A 197 3.48 9.70 -3.89
C THR A 197 3.13 8.24 -3.67
N VAL A 198 2.86 7.50 -4.74
CA VAL A 198 2.61 6.06 -4.69
C VAL A 198 3.69 5.33 -5.46
N ARG A 199 4.30 4.31 -4.84
CA ARG A 199 5.35 3.50 -5.48
C ARG A 199 5.15 2.03 -5.19
N ALA A 200 5.37 1.18 -6.19
CA ALA A 200 5.58 -0.23 -5.94
C ALA A 200 6.93 -0.40 -5.22
N VAL A 201 6.96 -1.23 -4.16
CA VAL A 201 8.22 -1.50 -3.45
C VAL A 201 9.26 -2.13 -4.38
N THR A 202 8.82 -2.95 -5.32
CA THR A 202 9.60 -3.50 -6.43
C THR A 202 8.78 -3.53 -7.72
N ASN A 203 9.43 -3.60 -8.87
CA ASN A 203 8.79 -3.80 -10.18
C ASN A 203 8.86 -5.26 -10.66
N ASP A 204 9.40 -6.15 -9.84
CA ASP A 204 9.54 -7.54 -10.22
C ASP A 204 8.20 -8.26 -10.25
N ASN A 205 7.94 -9.05 -11.28
CA ASN A 205 6.76 -9.92 -11.35
C ASN A 205 7.01 -11.18 -10.53
N LEU A 206 6.77 -11.10 -9.22
CA LEU A 206 6.96 -12.18 -8.26
C LEU A 206 5.65 -12.48 -7.51
N HIS A 207 5.61 -13.63 -6.85
CA HIS A 207 4.48 -14.07 -6.05
C HIS A 207 4.90 -14.24 -4.59
N LEU A 208 3.99 -13.95 -3.65
CA LEU A 208 4.19 -14.30 -2.25
C LEU A 208 4.11 -15.81 -2.07
N ALA A 209 5.01 -16.34 -1.27
CA ALA A 209 5.02 -17.72 -0.81
C ALA A 209 5.14 -17.75 0.71
N ALA A 210 4.26 -18.48 1.37
CA ALA A 210 4.29 -18.72 2.81
C ALA A 210 4.60 -20.18 3.11
N GLU A 211 5.54 -20.43 4.00
CA GLU A 211 5.74 -21.69 4.70
C GLU A 211 4.89 -21.64 5.97
N LEU A 212 4.07 -22.65 6.22
CA LEU A 212 3.26 -22.76 7.41
C LEU A 212 3.97 -23.60 8.47
N GLU A 213 3.52 -23.51 9.74
CA GLU A 213 4.08 -24.28 10.85
C GLU A 213 3.92 -25.79 10.69
N ASP A 214 2.90 -26.23 9.95
CA ASP A 214 2.68 -27.66 9.62
C ASP A 214 3.58 -28.17 8.47
N GLY A 215 4.49 -27.32 7.95
CA GLY A 215 5.40 -27.65 6.86
C GLY A 215 4.79 -27.49 5.46
N SER A 216 3.52 -27.15 5.34
CA SER A 216 2.89 -26.89 4.03
C SER A 216 3.32 -25.55 3.45
N HIS A 217 3.20 -25.40 2.14
CA HIS A 217 3.54 -24.17 1.41
C HIS A 217 2.34 -23.64 0.65
N ILE A 218 2.09 -22.35 0.78
CA ILE A 218 1.07 -21.62 0.05
C ILE A 218 1.74 -20.60 -0.86
N ILE A 219 1.39 -20.58 -2.16
CA ILE A 219 1.98 -19.67 -3.14
C ILE A 219 0.89 -18.88 -3.82
N GLY A 220 0.87 -17.58 -3.55
CA GLY A 220 -0.14 -16.64 -4.03
C GLY A 220 -0.78 -15.86 -2.90
N GLN A 221 -0.73 -14.53 -2.97
CA GLN A 221 -1.25 -13.64 -1.95
C GLN A 221 -2.74 -13.87 -1.64
N HIS A 222 -3.56 -14.13 -2.67
CA HIS A 222 -5.00 -14.34 -2.54
C HIS A 222 -5.36 -15.57 -1.69
N LEU A 223 -4.46 -16.56 -1.60
CA LEU A 223 -4.63 -17.76 -0.78
C LEU A 223 -4.34 -17.50 0.72
N LEU A 224 -3.63 -16.43 1.05
CA LEU A 224 -3.27 -16.07 2.42
C LEU A 224 -4.37 -15.26 3.12
N THR A 225 -5.13 -14.48 2.36
CA THR A 225 -6.04 -13.46 2.92
C THR A 225 -7.37 -14.00 3.44
N GLY A 226 -7.72 -15.24 3.13
CA GLY A 226 -9.02 -15.84 3.49
C GLY A 226 -10.24 -15.16 2.86
N LYS A 227 -10.05 -14.32 1.82
CA LYS A 227 -11.14 -13.57 1.15
C LYS A 227 -11.75 -14.31 -0.03
N GLU A 228 -10.93 -15.01 -0.79
CA GLU A 228 -11.34 -15.75 -2.01
C GLU A 228 -11.34 -17.27 -1.79
N VAL A 229 -10.63 -17.73 -0.76
CA VAL A 229 -10.52 -19.13 -0.35
C VAL A 229 -10.76 -19.26 1.15
N ALA A 230 -10.90 -20.49 1.64
CA ALA A 230 -11.00 -20.74 3.07
C ALA A 230 -9.80 -20.15 3.82
N PRO A 231 -9.99 -19.65 5.06
CA PRO A 231 -8.89 -19.15 5.90
C PRO A 231 -7.80 -20.21 6.10
N LEU A 232 -6.59 -19.75 6.41
CA LEU A 232 -5.47 -20.62 6.78
C LEU A 232 -5.84 -21.53 7.96
N THR A 233 -5.33 -22.74 7.96
CA THR A 233 -5.53 -23.72 9.04
C THR A 233 -4.33 -23.83 9.98
N SER A 234 -3.18 -23.30 9.56
CA SER A 234 -1.92 -23.30 10.33
C SER A 234 -1.27 -21.92 10.27
N PRO A 235 -0.57 -21.49 11.34
CA PRO A 235 0.14 -20.21 11.35
C PRO A 235 1.22 -20.10 10.26
N ILE A 236 1.46 -18.87 9.80
CA ILE A 236 2.57 -18.60 8.89
C ILE A 236 3.89 -18.57 9.66
N LYS A 237 4.76 -19.52 9.35
CA LYS A 237 6.12 -19.60 9.88
C LYS A 237 7.05 -18.61 9.20
N ARG A 238 7.01 -18.54 7.86
CA ARG A 238 7.90 -17.68 7.08
C ARG A 238 7.25 -17.23 5.77
N LEU A 239 7.45 -15.95 5.42
CA LEU A 239 7.07 -15.38 4.14
C LEU A 239 8.30 -15.22 3.24
N SER A 240 8.14 -15.48 1.95
CA SER A 240 9.20 -15.39 0.95
C SER A 240 8.64 -15.03 -0.42
N LEU A 241 9.50 -14.89 -1.44
CA LEU A 241 9.10 -14.62 -2.82
C LEU A 241 9.31 -15.84 -3.70
N SER A 242 8.41 -16.07 -4.65
CA SER A 242 8.48 -17.11 -5.66
C SER A 242 8.39 -16.52 -7.07
N LYS A 243 9.15 -17.10 -8.02
CA LYS A 243 9.07 -16.73 -9.45
C LYS A 243 7.78 -17.20 -10.12
N GLN A 244 7.18 -18.28 -9.62
CA GLN A 244 6.02 -18.92 -10.23
C GLN A 244 4.85 -19.00 -9.25
N LEU A 245 3.64 -18.83 -9.76
CA LEU A 245 2.41 -19.13 -9.05
C LEU A 245 2.20 -20.65 -9.02
N GLY A 246 1.77 -21.18 -7.88
CA GLY A 246 1.44 -22.61 -7.72
C GLY A 246 2.64 -23.55 -7.57
N LYS A 247 3.88 -23.09 -7.83
CA LYS A 247 5.11 -23.84 -7.59
C LYS A 247 6.14 -22.98 -6.89
N PHE A 248 6.63 -23.43 -5.74
CA PHE A 248 7.66 -22.67 -5.03
C PHE A 248 8.99 -22.70 -5.80
N THR A 249 9.36 -21.54 -6.31
CA THR A 249 10.63 -21.29 -6.99
C THR A 249 11.24 -20.05 -6.36
N PRO A 250 12.18 -20.21 -5.41
CA PRO A 250 12.71 -19.09 -4.63
C PRO A 250 13.18 -17.93 -5.50
N ALA A 251 12.87 -16.72 -5.08
CA ALA A 251 13.26 -15.50 -5.73
C ALA A 251 13.74 -14.46 -4.70
N LYS A 252 14.57 -13.54 -5.16
CA LYS A 252 14.97 -12.35 -4.42
C LYS A 252 14.61 -11.13 -5.24
N SER A 253 14.29 -10.04 -4.57
CA SER A 253 14.04 -8.72 -5.15
C SER A 253 14.93 -7.70 -4.47
N GLN A 254 15.25 -6.62 -5.16
CA GLN A 254 16.09 -5.53 -4.66
C GLN A 254 15.27 -4.25 -4.55
N LEU A 255 15.47 -3.51 -3.47
CA LEU A 255 14.93 -2.15 -3.34
C LEU A 255 15.61 -1.22 -4.34
N ARG A 256 14.83 -0.49 -5.11
CA ARG A 256 15.37 0.46 -6.09
C ARG A 256 15.92 1.71 -5.41
N LYS A 257 16.99 2.29 -5.95
CA LYS A 257 17.65 3.51 -5.41
C LYS A 257 16.68 4.66 -5.17
N LYS A 258 15.69 4.85 -6.05
CA LYS A 258 14.65 5.88 -5.89
C LYS A 258 13.79 5.65 -4.66
N ASN A 259 13.35 4.40 -4.44
CA ASN A 259 12.56 4.03 -3.26
C ASN A 259 13.42 4.09 -1.98
N GLN A 260 14.68 3.68 -2.05
CA GLN A 260 15.64 3.82 -0.94
C GLN A 260 15.73 5.28 -0.49
N LYS A 261 15.88 6.23 -1.42
CA LYS A 261 15.92 7.66 -1.11
C LYS A 261 14.65 8.14 -0.42
N LEU A 262 13.47 7.73 -0.91
CA LEU A 262 12.18 8.09 -0.28
C LEU A 262 12.07 7.57 1.16
N ILE A 263 12.56 6.36 1.45
CA ILE A 263 12.60 5.81 2.80
C ILE A 263 13.55 6.61 3.68
N GLN A 264 14.75 6.92 3.19
CA GLN A 264 15.78 7.64 3.96
C GLN A 264 15.41 9.10 4.26
N GLU A 265 14.62 9.74 3.39
CA GLU A 265 14.22 11.15 3.53
C GLU A 265 12.88 11.34 4.28
N ALA A 266 12.20 10.27 4.68
CA ALA A 266 10.94 10.37 5.42
C ALA A 266 11.17 10.95 6.82
N GLU A 267 10.29 11.87 7.25
CA GLU A 267 10.28 12.46 8.58
C GLU A 267 9.53 11.58 9.60
N LEU A 268 8.70 10.66 9.11
CA LEU A 268 8.05 9.60 9.89
C LEU A 268 7.87 8.37 9.01
N ILE A 269 8.27 7.20 9.49
CA ILE A 269 7.98 5.91 8.86
C ILE A 269 6.88 5.20 9.65
N CYS A 270 5.83 4.77 8.95
CA CYS A 270 4.67 4.10 9.52
C CYS A 270 4.58 2.66 9.04
N TYR A 271 4.42 1.74 9.98
CA TYR A 271 4.01 0.35 9.77
C TYR A 271 2.51 0.26 10.12
N PRO A 272 1.60 0.51 9.16
CA PRO A 272 0.18 0.74 9.42
C PRO A 272 -0.59 -0.56 9.60
N PRO A 273 -1.85 -0.50 10.12
CA PRO A 273 -2.75 -1.65 10.13
C PRO A 273 -3.12 -2.08 8.72
N GLY A 274 -3.43 -3.35 8.56
CA GLY A 274 -3.78 -4.02 7.31
C GLY A 274 -3.40 -5.49 7.38
N SER A 275 -3.51 -6.24 6.28
CA SER A 275 -3.06 -7.62 6.24
C SER A 275 -1.59 -7.71 6.64
N PHE A 276 -1.31 -8.36 7.76
CA PHE A 276 0.01 -8.28 8.41
C PHE A 276 1.13 -8.84 7.55
N TYR A 277 0.94 -10.06 7.03
CA TYR A 277 1.95 -10.69 6.19
C TYR A 277 1.91 -10.19 4.74
N SER A 278 0.74 -10.23 4.11
CA SER A 278 0.63 -9.97 2.68
C SER A 278 0.70 -8.50 2.27
N SER A 279 0.51 -7.57 3.22
CA SER A 279 0.60 -6.13 2.97
C SER A 279 1.78 -5.48 3.68
N LEU A 280 1.94 -5.67 5.00
CA LEU A 280 3.01 -5.01 5.74
C LEU A 280 4.34 -5.74 5.55
N LEU A 281 4.46 -7.00 5.98
CA LEU A 281 5.72 -7.73 5.92
C LEU A 281 6.19 -7.99 4.48
N ALA A 282 5.26 -8.16 3.55
CA ALA A 282 5.59 -8.31 2.13
C ALA A 282 6.35 -7.11 1.54
N ASN A 283 6.12 -5.90 2.05
CA ASN A 283 6.90 -4.72 1.67
C ASN A 283 8.35 -4.75 2.18
N LEU A 284 8.64 -5.56 3.20
CA LEU A 284 9.97 -5.66 3.81
C LEU A 284 10.82 -6.77 3.17
N LEU A 285 10.25 -7.59 2.26
CA LEU A 285 10.96 -8.69 1.61
C LEU A 285 12.05 -8.27 0.60
N PRO A 286 11.92 -7.16 -0.16
CA PRO A 286 12.99 -6.73 -1.05
C PRO A 286 14.24 -6.32 -0.26
N GLN A 287 15.39 -6.86 -0.65
CA GLN A 287 16.68 -6.56 -0.02
C GLN A 287 16.98 -5.05 -0.11
N GLY A 288 17.45 -4.48 0.98
CA GLY A 288 17.75 -3.06 1.13
C GLY A 288 16.65 -2.24 1.80
N VAL A 289 15.47 -2.82 2.09
CA VAL A 289 14.40 -2.10 2.79
C VAL A 289 14.77 -1.85 4.24
N GLY A 290 15.15 -2.88 5.01
CA GLY A 290 15.58 -2.74 6.40
C GLY A 290 16.79 -1.81 6.52
N SER A 291 17.79 -1.96 5.65
CA SER A 291 18.97 -1.08 5.62
C SER A 291 18.59 0.39 5.32
N ALA A 292 17.62 0.63 4.42
CA ALA A 292 17.15 1.98 4.14
C ALA A 292 16.40 2.61 5.33
N ILE A 293 15.61 1.79 6.04
CA ILE A 293 14.91 2.20 7.27
C ILE A 293 15.92 2.52 8.39
N ALA A 294 16.93 1.67 8.59
CA ALA A 294 17.97 1.88 9.59
C ALA A 294 18.80 3.15 9.34
N ALA A 295 19.00 3.51 8.06
CA ALA A 295 19.68 4.74 7.66
C ALA A 295 18.83 6.01 7.80
N ASN A 296 17.53 5.88 8.02
CA ASN A 296 16.63 7.02 8.25
C ASN A 296 16.73 7.47 9.71
N GLU A 297 16.85 8.79 9.94
CA GLU A 297 16.98 9.38 11.29
C GLU A 297 15.64 9.76 11.94
N GLY A 298 14.54 9.76 11.19
CA GLY A 298 13.19 10.07 11.70
C GLY A 298 12.60 8.94 12.55
N PRO A 299 11.53 9.22 13.31
CA PRO A 299 10.82 8.21 14.09
C PRO A 299 10.13 7.15 13.21
N LYS A 300 9.98 5.96 13.76
CA LYS A 300 9.29 4.80 13.17
C LYS A 300 8.20 4.34 14.13
N VAL A 301 6.98 4.18 13.61
CA VAL A 301 5.81 3.83 14.42
C VAL A 301 5.08 2.62 13.86
N PHE A 302 4.81 1.65 14.72
CA PHE A 302 3.95 0.50 14.43
C PHE A 302 2.55 0.74 14.97
N ILE A 303 1.56 0.56 14.12
CA ILE A 303 0.14 0.62 14.48
C ILE A 303 -0.44 -0.78 14.30
N PRO A 304 -0.66 -1.54 15.39
CA PRO A 304 -1.13 -2.92 15.30
C PRO A 304 -2.57 -3.01 14.77
N ASN A 305 -2.93 -4.17 14.21
CA ASN A 305 -4.30 -4.45 13.79
C ASN A 305 -5.26 -4.44 14.98
N LEU A 306 -6.47 -3.96 14.76
CA LEU A 306 -7.63 -4.16 15.61
C LEU A 306 -8.44 -5.36 15.13
N GLY A 307 -8.85 -6.22 16.05
CA GLY A 307 -9.65 -7.39 15.74
C GLY A 307 -8.88 -8.50 15.03
N HIS A 308 -9.60 -9.30 14.25
CA HIS A 308 -9.08 -10.52 13.63
C HIS A 308 -8.50 -10.25 12.23
N ASP A 309 -7.21 -10.56 12.06
CA ASP A 309 -6.58 -10.69 10.76
C ASP A 309 -6.43 -12.19 10.42
N PRO A 310 -7.05 -12.70 9.35
CA PRO A 310 -6.95 -14.11 8.96
C PRO A 310 -5.52 -14.62 8.77
N GLU A 311 -4.58 -13.72 8.51
CA GLU A 311 -3.15 -14.07 8.34
C GLU A 311 -2.42 -14.24 9.67
N GLN A 312 -2.98 -13.76 10.80
CA GLN A 312 -2.36 -13.77 12.13
C GLN A 312 -2.93 -14.88 13.04
N ILE A 313 -3.16 -16.09 12.52
CA ILE A 313 -3.69 -17.21 13.29
C ILE A 313 -2.80 -17.49 14.50
N GLY A 314 -3.39 -17.50 15.71
CA GLY A 314 -2.69 -17.81 16.95
C GLY A 314 -1.63 -16.77 17.38
N MET A 315 -1.51 -15.65 16.67
CA MET A 315 -0.53 -14.62 17.02
C MET A 315 -1.06 -13.67 18.09
N SER A 316 -0.28 -13.47 19.14
CA SER A 316 -0.45 -12.37 20.08
C SER A 316 0.11 -11.06 19.50
N LEU A 317 -0.24 -9.92 20.11
CA LEU A 317 0.37 -8.63 19.75
C LEU A 317 1.90 -8.65 19.92
N ASN A 318 2.40 -9.35 20.95
CA ASN A 318 3.83 -9.53 21.18
C ASN A 318 4.50 -10.31 20.05
N HIS A 319 3.88 -11.39 19.56
CA HIS A 319 4.39 -12.16 18.42
C HIS A 319 4.38 -11.32 17.14
N SER A 320 3.36 -10.48 16.94
CA SER A 320 3.32 -9.57 15.77
C SER A 320 4.46 -8.57 15.81
N LEU A 321 4.75 -7.99 16.99
CA LEU A 321 5.87 -7.06 17.17
C LEU A 321 7.22 -7.74 16.94
N GLN A 322 7.45 -8.93 17.53
CA GLN A 322 8.66 -9.71 17.31
C GLN A 322 8.86 -10.08 15.83
N ARG A 323 7.78 -10.52 15.16
CA ARG A 323 7.81 -10.87 13.75
C ARG A 323 8.13 -9.65 12.86
N LEU A 324 7.57 -8.47 13.16
CA LEU A 324 7.92 -7.23 12.47
C LEU A 324 9.40 -6.93 12.61
N MET A 325 9.94 -7.00 13.84
CA MET A 325 11.37 -6.75 14.09
C MET A 325 12.28 -7.74 13.37
N GLU A 326 11.89 -9.02 13.30
CA GLU A 326 12.62 -10.04 12.54
C GLU A 326 12.76 -9.65 11.05
N TYR A 327 11.67 -9.21 10.42
CA TYR A 327 11.69 -8.80 9.01
C TYR A 327 12.45 -7.48 8.78
N LEU A 328 12.38 -6.55 9.72
CA LEU A 328 13.13 -5.29 9.66
C LEU A 328 14.65 -5.54 9.79
N ARG A 329 15.05 -6.56 10.56
CA ARG A 329 16.45 -6.94 10.75
C ARG A 329 17.03 -7.79 9.61
N ALA A 330 16.21 -8.29 8.69
CA ALA A 330 16.61 -9.29 7.70
C ALA A 330 17.79 -8.89 6.79
N ASP A 331 18.01 -7.59 6.60
CA ASP A 331 19.09 -7.07 5.72
C ASP A 331 19.89 -5.91 6.36
N VAL A 332 19.93 -5.84 7.68
CA VAL A 332 20.79 -4.91 8.43
C VAL A 332 21.92 -5.67 9.15
N ALA A 333 22.95 -4.94 9.56
CA ALA A 333 24.03 -5.52 10.32
C ALA A 333 23.57 -6.04 11.70
N ASP A 334 24.13 -7.13 12.20
CA ASP A 334 23.76 -7.77 13.47
C ASP A 334 23.83 -6.83 14.67
N ASN A 335 24.68 -5.81 14.63
CA ASN A 335 24.84 -4.80 15.67
C ASN A 335 23.93 -3.56 15.49
N CYS A 336 23.00 -3.57 14.54
CA CYS A 336 22.07 -2.46 14.35
C CYS A 336 21.14 -2.34 15.55
N PRO A 337 21.08 -1.18 16.24
CA PRO A 337 20.16 -0.99 17.37
C PRO A 337 18.70 -1.01 16.92
N ASP A 338 17.81 -1.58 17.74
CA ASP A 338 16.39 -1.70 17.44
C ASP A 338 15.70 -0.35 17.26
N GLU A 339 16.14 0.67 17.97
CA GLU A 339 15.67 2.04 17.84
C GLU A 339 15.89 2.66 16.45
N LYS A 340 16.78 2.09 15.63
CA LYS A 340 16.93 2.47 14.22
C LYS A 340 15.84 1.88 13.33
N LEU A 341 15.13 0.88 13.81
CA LEU A 341 14.12 0.14 13.06
C LEU A 341 12.69 0.43 13.55
N LEU A 342 12.52 0.66 14.87
CA LEU A 342 11.23 0.95 15.49
C LEU A 342 11.43 1.80 16.75
N ASN A 343 10.61 2.85 16.93
CA ASN A 343 10.64 3.72 18.11
C ASN A 343 9.36 3.64 18.92
N PHE A 344 8.21 3.54 18.24
CA PHE A 344 6.91 3.68 18.87
C PHE A 344 5.96 2.55 18.48
N VAL A 345 5.14 2.11 19.43
CA VAL A 345 3.89 1.39 19.18
C VAL A 345 2.75 2.33 19.54
N LEU A 346 1.90 2.64 18.56
CA LEU A 346 0.75 3.52 18.74
C LEU A 346 -0.52 2.67 18.84
N LEU A 347 -1.24 2.76 19.95
CA LEU A 347 -2.45 1.97 20.21
C LEU A 347 -3.47 2.75 21.06
N ASP A 348 -4.67 2.19 21.19
CA ASP A 348 -5.76 2.65 22.06
C ASP A 348 -6.16 1.46 22.94
N SER A 349 -5.49 1.29 24.09
CA SER A 349 -5.73 0.13 24.96
C SER A 349 -7.12 0.14 25.60
N LYS A 350 -7.73 1.32 25.70
CA LYS A 350 -9.05 1.48 26.35
C LYS A 350 -10.18 1.04 25.43
N ASN A 351 -10.13 1.35 24.14
CA ASN A 351 -11.22 1.12 23.21
C ASN A 351 -10.89 0.06 22.13
N GLY A 352 -9.59 -0.29 21.98
CA GLY A 352 -9.14 -1.24 20.98
C GLY A 352 -9.19 -2.67 21.45
N SER A 353 -9.61 -3.56 20.55
CA SER A 353 -9.56 -5.02 20.78
C SER A 353 -8.30 -5.58 20.10
N TYR A 354 -7.29 -5.89 20.90
CA TYR A 354 -6.04 -6.52 20.45
C TYR A 354 -6.00 -7.99 20.82
N SER A 355 -5.25 -8.81 20.10
CA SER A 355 -5.13 -10.25 20.32
C SER A 355 -4.52 -10.61 21.70
N SER A 356 -3.79 -9.70 22.31
CA SER A 356 -3.26 -9.79 23.67
C SER A 356 -2.81 -8.41 24.17
N PRO A 357 -2.62 -8.20 25.48
CA PRO A 357 -1.89 -7.04 25.98
C PRO A 357 -0.43 -7.04 25.50
N LEU A 358 0.12 -5.86 25.29
CA LEU A 358 1.53 -5.69 24.98
C LEU A 358 2.39 -5.89 26.24
N SER A 359 3.43 -6.71 26.14
CA SER A 359 4.33 -7.02 27.25
C SER A 359 5.28 -5.86 27.56
N ASN A 360 5.27 -5.39 28.81
CA ASN A 360 6.22 -4.38 29.26
C ASN A 360 7.70 -4.84 29.20
N ASN A 361 7.95 -6.15 29.32
CA ASN A 361 9.30 -6.68 29.19
C ASN A 361 9.79 -6.59 27.76
N LEU A 362 8.97 -6.97 26.78
CA LEU A 362 9.30 -6.86 25.35
C LEU A 362 9.51 -5.40 24.94
N VAL A 363 8.68 -4.48 25.43
CA VAL A 363 8.81 -3.03 25.17
C VAL A 363 10.17 -2.50 25.68
N ARG A 364 10.60 -2.94 26.88
CA ARG A 364 11.91 -2.56 27.46
C ARG A 364 13.07 -3.20 26.71
N GLU A 365 12.95 -4.48 26.37
CA GLU A 365 13.97 -5.24 25.62
C GLU A 365 14.26 -4.60 24.28
N LEU A 366 13.23 -4.20 23.54
CA LEU A 366 13.33 -3.52 22.24
C LEU A 366 13.62 -2.02 22.33
N ASN A 367 13.69 -1.45 23.54
CA ASN A 367 13.87 -0.01 23.80
C ASN A 367 12.87 0.87 23.03
N ILE A 368 11.61 0.46 22.94
CA ILE A 368 10.53 1.19 22.27
C ILE A 368 9.61 1.87 23.29
N GLN A 369 8.85 2.88 22.83
CA GLN A 369 7.86 3.56 23.67
C GLN A 369 6.45 3.23 23.18
N VAL A 370 5.52 3.07 24.13
CA VAL A 370 4.09 2.88 23.82
C VAL A 370 3.39 4.22 23.92
N ILE A 371 2.75 4.63 22.83
CA ILE A 371 1.86 5.79 22.77
C ILE A 371 0.43 5.23 22.88
N ASP A 372 -0.15 5.32 24.08
CA ASP A 372 -1.51 4.90 24.35
C ASP A 372 -2.42 6.14 24.38
N THR A 373 -3.28 6.26 23.37
CA THR A 373 -4.12 7.45 23.18
C THR A 373 -5.43 7.08 22.49
N PRO A 374 -6.53 7.87 22.65
CA PRO A 374 -7.79 7.59 21.98
C PRO A 374 -7.66 7.64 20.44
N LEU A 375 -7.76 6.50 19.78
CA LEU A 375 -7.70 6.35 18.32
C LEU A 375 -9.00 5.80 17.72
N ILE A 376 -9.96 5.45 18.57
CA ILE A 376 -11.25 4.87 18.18
C ILE A 376 -12.35 5.84 18.60
N SER A 377 -13.37 5.98 17.78
CA SER A 377 -14.59 6.73 18.07
C SER A 377 -15.81 5.82 17.98
N GLU A 378 -16.96 6.27 18.48
CA GLU A 378 -18.24 5.54 18.33
C GLU A 378 -18.58 5.27 16.84
N ARG A 379 -18.20 6.19 15.94
CA ARG A 379 -18.44 6.07 14.49
C ARG A 379 -17.50 5.08 13.81
N SER A 380 -16.33 4.87 14.35
CA SER A 380 -15.32 3.96 13.79
C SER A 380 -15.27 2.61 14.50
N ALA A 381 -16.14 2.34 15.48
CA ALA A 381 -16.15 1.16 16.34
C ALA A 381 -15.71 -0.11 15.59
N LEU A 382 -14.78 -0.87 16.17
CA LEU A 382 -13.99 -1.98 15.63
C LEU A 382 -12.79 -1.57 14.74
N TYR A 383 -12.67 -0.31 14.31
CA TYR A 383 -11.54 0.19 13.50
C TYR A 383 -10.98 1.49 14.07
N TYR A 384 -9.78 1.84 13.66
CA TYR A 384 -9.21 3.15 13.95
C TYR A 384 -10.01 4.25 13.27
N ASP A 385 -10.26 5.32 14.01
CA ASP A 385 -10.80 6.56 13.47
C ASP A 385 -9.68 7.25 12.66
N SER A 386 -9.94 7.46 11.37
CA SER A 386 -8.91 7.97 10.45
C SER A 386 -8.45 9.37 10.82
N GLU A 387 -9.32 10.24 11.35
CA GLU A 387 -8.96 11.60 11.78
C GLU A 387 -8.09 11.56 13.04
N LYS A 388 -8.47 10.76 14.04
CA LYS A 388 -7.68 10.58 15.25
C LYS A 388 -6.31 9.95 14.96
N LEU A 389 -6.27 8.91 14.11
CA LEU A 389 -5.01 8.27 13.75
C LEU A 389 -4.09 9.23 13.00
N VAL A 390 -4.60 9.96 12.00
CA VAL A 390 -3.82 10.97 11.27
C VAL A 390 -3.33 12.07 12.20
N SER A 391 -4.19 12.55 13.10
CA SER A 391 -3.82 13.55 14.12
C SER A 391 -2.68 13.08 15.02
N ALA A 392 -2.74 11.85 15.53
CA ALA A 392 -1.69 11.28 16.35
C ALA A 392 -0.36 11.15 15.58
N LEU A 393 -0.42 10.64 14.35
CA LEU A 393 0.77 10.46 13.49
C LEU A 393 1.42 11.80 13.14
N LEU A 394 0.64 12.81 12.75
CA LEU A 394 1.16 14.17 12.47
C LEU A 394 1.77 14.85 13.68
N SER A 395 1.39 14.48 14.90
CA SER A 395 2.02 14.99 16.11
C SER A 395 3.46 14.50 16.29
N LEU A 396 3.84 13.40 15.63
CA LEU A 396 5.17 12.79 15.73
C LEU A 396 6.18 13.35 14.70
N THR A 397 5.74 14.25 13.82
CA THR A 397 6.57 14.85 12.75
C THR A 397 7.20 16.19 13.11
#